data_09ae624465e156f71ca20e76349406ad
#
_entry.id   09ae624465e156f71ca20e76349406ad
#
_cell.length_a   1.000
_cell.length_b   1.000
_cell.length_c   1.000
_cell.angle_alpha   90.00
_cell.angle_beta   90.00
_cell.angle_gamma   90.00
#
_symmetry.space_group_name_H-M   'P 1'
#
loop_
_entity.id
_entity.type
_entity.pdbx_description
1 polymer ?
#
loop_
_entity_poly.entity_id
_entity_poly.type
_entity_poly.pdbx_seq_one_letter_code
_entity_poly.pdbx_strand_id
1 'polypeptide(L)'
;MNPLRDEYVYELHQQFGDYYANWLSTEPLKLGDFGTLHDDFFRRRSNLSTIGIECANAFVTGPGANYNYVSSGSITVTSHARGALVPVGVPRAKAQLNISFSKKNSVYFNAAGCKINSISDQEHLGRQLVRRLKKAVGTTITS
;
A
#
# COMPACT_ATOMS: atom_id res chain seq x y z
N MET A 1 -15.26 -5.87 13.66
CA MET A 1 -13.89 -5.34 13.78
C MET A 1 -12.91 -6.50 13.65
N ASN A 2 -11.86 -6.37 12.83
CA ASN A 2 -10.83 -7.40 12.69
C ASN A 2 -9.54 -6.90 13.34
N PRO A 3 -9.23 -7.33 14.59
CA PRO A 3 -8.11 -6.78 15.34
C PRO A 3 -6.75 -6.99 14.67
N LEU A 4 -6.57 -8.08 13.91
CA LEU A 4 -5.32 -8.34 13.19
C LEU A 4 -5.14 -7.37 12.02
N ARG A 5 -6.22 -7.05 11.30
CA ARG A 5 -6.18 -6.07 10.22
C ARG A 5 -5.85 -4.69 10.76
N ASP A 6 -6.56 -4.30 11.82
CA ASP A 6 -6.46 -2.96 12.38
C ASP A 6 -5.05 -2.72 12.93
N GLU A 7 -4.46 -3.70 13.61
CA GLU A 7 -3.06 -3.67 14.06
C GLU A 7 -2.08 -3.57 12.88
N TYR A 8 -2.25 -4.42 11.86
CA TYR A 8 -1.37 -4.43 10.69
C TYR A 8 -1.36 -3.08 9.96
N VAL A 9 -2.54 -2.52 9.71
CA VAL A 9 -2.67 -1.24 8.99
C VAL A 9 -2.09 -0.10 9.82
N TYR A 10 -2.39 -0.06 11.10
CA TYR A 10 -1.87 0.93 12.03
C TYR A 10 -0.34 0.91 12.11
N GLU A 11 0.25 -0.26 12.37
CA GLU A 11 1.69 -0.43 12.51
C GLU A 11 2.44 -0.02 11.22
N LEU A 12 1.94 -0.43 10.05
CA LEU A 12 2.56 -0.04 8.78
C LEU A 12 2.41 1.45 8.49
N HIS A 13 1.27 2.05 8.81
CA HIS A 13 1.10 3.49 8.63
C HIS A 13 1.99 4.30 9.57
N GLN A 14 2.15 3.88 10.83
CA GLN A 14 3.07 4.51 11.77
C GLN A 14 4.53 4.43 11.28
N GLN A 15 4.92 3.33 10.67
CA GLN A 15 6.28 3.14 10.16
C GLN A 15 6.55 3.85 8.84
N PHE A 16 5.56 3.89 7.95
CA PHE A 16 5.73 4.38 6.58
C PHE A 16 4.88 5.62 6.27
N GLY A 17 4.45 6.36 7.26
CA GLY A 17 3.78 7.67 7.31
C GLY A 17 2.92 8.10 6.11
N ASP A 18 3.52 8.10 4.92
CA ASP A 18 2.86 8.55 3.68
C ASP A 18 2.04 7.44 2.98
N TYR A 19 2.05 6.21 3.52
CA TYR A 19 1.41 5.06 2.88
C TYR A 19 0.36 4.42 3.77
N TYR A 20 -0.72 4.01 3.14
CA TYR A 20 -1.77 3.20 3.76
C TYR A 20 -1.69 1.77 3.24
N ALA A 21 -1.66 0.79 4.14
CA ALA A 21 -1.58 -0.60 3.76
C ALA A 21 -2.89 -1.09 3.12
N ASN A 22 -2.76 -1.86 2.04
CA ASN A 22 -3.88 -2.61 1.49
C ASN A 22 -3.95 -3.97 2.18
N TRP A 23 -4.99 -4.19 2.98
CA TRP A 23 -5.21 -5.47 3.66
C TRP A 23 -5.62 -6.59 2.71
N LEU A 24 -6.40 -6.26 1.68
CA LEU A 24 -6.89 -7.24 0.71
C LEU A 24 -5.88 -7.40 -0.43
N SER A 25 -4.89 -8.26 -0.23
CA SER A 25 -3.88 -8.58 -1.26
C SER A 25 -4.47 -9.24 -2.52
N THR A 26 -5.68 -9.75 -2.43
CA THR A 26 -6.44 -10.33 -3.56
C THR A 26 -7.02 -9.30 -4.50
N GLU A 27 -7.14 -8.05 -4.07
CA GLU A 27 -7.61 -6.93 -4.89
C GLU A 27 -6.49 -5.88 -5.02
N PRO A 28 -5.59 -6.02 -6.01
CA PRO A 28 -4.52 -5.06 -6.20
C PRO A 28 -5.10 -3.69 -6.56
N LEU A 29 -4.63 -2.66 -5.85
CA LEU A 29 -4.98 -1.28 -6.14
C LEU A 29 -4.32 -0.83 -7.45
N LYS A 30 -5.04 -0.03 -8.22
CA LYS A 30 -4.58 0.58 -9.47
C LYS A 30 -4.54 2.09 -9.32
N LEU A 31 -3.70 2.74 -10.12
CA LEU A 31 -3.74 4.20 -10.20
C LEU A 31 -5.13 4.68 -10.61
N GLY A 32 -5.57 5.74 -9.92
CA GLY A 32 -6.91 6.28 -10.10
C GLY A 32 -7.99 5.57 -9.28
N ASP A 33 -7.67 4.52 -8.54
CA ASP A 33 -8.64 3.96 -7.59
C ASP A 33 -8.93 4.98 -6.50
N PHE A 34 -10.22 5.15 -6.21
CA PHE A 34 -10.68 6.02 -5.15
C PHE A 34 -11.63 5.29 -4.21
N GLY A 35 -11.75 5.81 -2.99
CA GLY A 35 -12.53 5.16 -1.96
C GLY A 35 -12.67 5.98 -0.70
N THR A 36 -12.97 5.29 0.39
CA THR A 36 -13.07 5.86 1.72
C THR A 36 -11.92 5.40 2.59
N LEU A 37 -11.38 6.30 3.40
CA LEU A 37 -10.41 6.00 4.43
C LEU A 37 -11.14 6.02 5.78
N HIS A 38 -11.01 4.96 6.54
CA HIS A 38 -11.58 4.83 7.86
C HIS A 38 -10.62 4.03 8.74
N ASP A 39 -10.19 4.59 9.86
CA ASP A 39 -9.22 4.01 10.78
C ASP A 39 -7.96 3.49 10.04
N ASP A 40 -7.33 4.37 9.25
CA ASP A 40 -6.16 4.08 8.41
C ASP A 40 -6.36 2.94 7.40
N PHE A 41 -7.59 2.46 7.25
CA PHE A 41 -7.95 1.43 6.29
C PHE A 41 -8.62 2.04 5.05
N PHE A 42 -7.95 1.89 3.91
CA PHE A 42 -8.50 2.30 2.62
C PHE A 42 -9.47 1.24 2.07
N ARG A 43 -10.71 1.64 1.81
CA ARG A 43 -11.69 0.81 1.12
C ARG A 43 -11.95 1.36 -0.27
N ARG A 44 -11.49 0.63 -1.28
CA ARG A 44 -11.74 0.96 -2.67
C ARG A 44 -13.24 0.99 -2.97
N ARG A 45 -13.68 2.00 -3.69
CA ARG A 45 -15.08 2.14 -4.17
C ARG A 45 -15.16 2.00 -5.69
N SER A 46 -14.25 2.67 -6.42
CA SER A 46 -14.24 2.64 -7.87
C SER A 46 -12.89 3.15 -8.40
N ASN A 47 -12.80 3.40 -9.70
CA ASN A 47 -11.64 3.99 -10.35
C ASN A 47 -12.06 5.23 -11.13
N LEU A 48 -11.19 6.23 -11.19
CA LEU A 48 -11.44 7.52 -11.88
C LEU A 48 -11.78 7.35 -13.36
N SER A 49 -11.27 6.30 -13.99
CA SER A 49 -11.62 5.96 -15.38
C SER A 49 -13.11 5.71 -15.58
N THR A 50 -13.81 5.17 -14.56
CA THR A 50 -15.25 4.91 -14.63
C THR A 50 -16.09 6.19 -14.73
N ILE A 51 -15.53 7.31 -14.31
CA ILE A 51 -16.15 8.64 -14.42
C ILE A 51 -15.50 9.48 -15.51
N GLY A 52 -14.73 8.86 -16.42
CA GLY A 52 -14.12 9.51 -17.57
C GLY A 52 -12.94 10.43 -17.21
N ILE A 53 -12.24 10.15 -16.13
CA ILE A 53 -10.99 10.83 -15.76
C ILE A 53 -9.85 9.84 -15.97
N GLU A 54 -8.97 10.14 -16.90
CA GLU A 54 -7.78 9.35 -17.15
C GLU A 54 -6.60 9.85 -16.29
N CYS A 55 -5.88 8.90 -15.70
CA CYS A 55 -4.69 9.18 -14.92
C CYS A 55 -3.47 8.79 -15.74
N ALA A 56 -2.68 9.78 -16.12
CA ALA A 56 -1.38 9.52 -16.74
C ALA A 56 -0.42 8.91 -15.71
N ASN A 57 0.17 7.78 -16.07
CA ASN A 57 1.10 7.07 -15.20
C ASN A 57 2.51 7.67 -15.30
N ALA A 58 3.13 7.88 -14.15
CA ALA A 58 4.57 8.06 -14.07
C ALA A 58 5.18 6.89 -13.30
N PHE A 59 6.22 6.30 -13.88
CA PHE A 59 7.05 5.35 -13.16
C PHE A 59 8.24 6.10 -12.59
N VAL A 60 8.47 5.96 -11.30
CA VAL A 60 9.75 6.37 -10.71
C VAL A 60 10.77 5.31 -11.10
N THR A 61 11.57 5.61 -12.10
CA THR A 61 12.70 4.77 -12.51
C THR A 61 13.86 5.02 -11.55
N GLY A 62 14.16 4.05 -10.74
CA GLY A 62 15.30 4.04 -9.83
C GLY A 62 15.58 2.62 -9.37
N PRO A 63 16.68 2.35 -8.66
CA PRO A 63 16.81 1.09 -7.96
C PRO A 63 15.59 0.95 -7.06
N GLY A 64 14.85 -0.15 -7.21
CA GLY A 64 13.62 -0.36 -6.47
C GLY A 64 13.85 -0.22 -4.97
N ALA A 65 12.96 0.48 -4.29
CA ALA A 65 13.03 0.63 -2.85
C ALA A 65 12.76 -0.71 -2.15
N ASN A 66 13.48 -0.94 -1.06
CA ASN A 66 13.24 -2.09 -0.20
C ASN A 66 12.61 -1.61 1.09
N TYR A 67 11.49 -2.20 1.44
CA TYR A 67 10.79 -1.92 2.68
C TYR A 67 10.85 -3.15 3.57
N ASN A 68 11.30 -2.95 4.79
CA ASN A 68 11.35 -4.01 5.81
C ASN A 68 10.85 -3.43 7.13
N TYR A 69 9.89 -4.12 7.72
CA TYR A 69 9.38 -3.78 9.04
C TYR A 69 9.14 -5.05 9.87
N VAL A 70 9.55 -4.97 11.10
CA VAL A 70 9.37 -6.01 12.11
C VAL A 70 8.88 -5.33 13.38
N SER A 71 7.69 -5.66 13.82
CA SER A 71 7.20 -5.14 15.10
C SER A 71 8.09 -5.58 16.25
N SER A 72 8.42 -4.64 17.15
CA SER A 72 9.52 -4.76 18.11
C SER A 72 9.45 -6.01 18.98
N GLY A 73 10.56 -6.74 19.07
CA GLY A 73 10.86 -7.78 20.05
C GLY A 73 10.04 -9.06 19.99
N SER A 74 9.24 -9.24 18.93
CA SER A 74 8.27 -10.34 18.88
C SER A 74 8.43 -11.28 17.68
N ILE A 75 9.37 -11.00 16.80
CA ILE A 75 9.55 -11.79 15.57
C ILE A 75 11.02 -12.13 15.39
N THR A 76 11.28 -13.41 15.15
CA THR A 76 12.60 -13.89 14.72
C THR A 76 12.50 -14.30 13.26
N VAL A 77 13.31 -13.68 12.42
CA VAL A 77 13.39 -14.02 10.99
C VAL A 77 14.76 -14.61 10.71
N THR A 78 14.77 -15.88 10.30
CA THR A 78 15.98 -16.58 9.91
C THR A 78 15.88 -17.05 8.48
N SER A 79 16.91 -16.80 7.70
CA SER A 79 17.02 -17.35 6.35
C SER A 79 18.20 -18.31 6.28
N HIS A 80 17.96 -19.48 5.72
CA HIS A 80 18.99 -20.51 5.51
C HIS A 80 19.25 -20.64 4.00
N ALA A 81 20.45 -20.31 3.59
CA ALA A 81 20.95 -20.64 2.25
C ALA A 81 22.03 -21.73 2.40
N ARG A 82 21.73 -22.94 1.93
CA ARG A 82 22.66 -24.08 1.96
C ARG A 82 23.31 -24.33 3.34
N GLY A 83 22.52 -24.26 4.42
CA GLY A 83 23.00 -24.53 5.77
C GLY A 83 23.73 -23.38 6.47
N ALA A 84 23.84 -22.22 5.87
CA ALA A 84 24.39 -21.02 6.50
C ALA A 84 23.30 -20.01 6.84
N LEU A 85 23.39 -19.40 8.02
CA LEU A 85 22.54 -18.27 8.41
C LEU A 85 22.90 -17.05 7.57
N VAL A 86 21.93 -16.49 6.86
CA VAL A 86 22.11 -15.25 6.08
C VAL A 86 21.34 -14.14 6.78
N PRO A 87 21.92 -12.94 6.98
CA PRO A 87 21.22 -11.80 7.55
C PRO A 87 19.97 -11.47 6.74
N VAL A 88 18.90 -11.09 7.45
CA VAL A 88 17.62 -10.71 6.85
C VAL A 88 17.79 -9.46 5.98
N GLY A 89 17.40 -9.55 4.71
CA GLY A 89 17.47 -8.43 3.76
C GLY A 89 17.92 -8.80 2.35
N VAL A 90 18.38 -10.04 2.13
CA VAL A 90 18.76 -10.50 0.80
C VAL A 90 17.99 -11.78 0.45
N PRO A 91 16.85 -11.71 -0.22
CA PRO A 91 16.19 -12.91 -0.72
C PRO A 91 17.03 -13.52 -1.85
N ARG A 92 17.80 -14.53 -1.55
CA ARG A 92 18.38 -15.40 -2.58
C ARG A 92 17.31 -16.41 -3.00
N ALA A 93 17.13 -16.60 -4.29
CA ALA A 93 16.09 -17.41 -4.92
C ALA A 93 16.00 -18.90 -4.50
N LYS A 94 16.75 -19.32 -3.49
CA LYS A 94 16.76 -20.68 -2.91
C LYS A 94 16.95 -20.68 -1.38
N ALA A 95 16.69 -19.57 -0.71
CA ALA A 95 16.77 -19.51 0.75
C ALA A 95 15.44 -19.91 1.36
N GLN A 96 15.44 -20.80 2.32
CA GLN A 96 14.28 -21.10 3.14
C GLN A 96 14.15 -19.97 4.19
N LEU A 97 13.05 -19.27 4.17
CA LEU A 97 12.71 -18.23 5.13
C LEU A 97 11.89 -18.84 6.26
N ASN A 98 12.39 -18.80 7.48
CA ASN A 98 11.65 -19.17 8.68
C ASN A 98 11.32 -17.91 9.48
N ILE A 99 10.03 -17.74 9.76
CA ILE A 99 9.53 -16.62 10.57
C ILE A 99 8.87 -17.21 11.79
N SER A 100 9.32 -16.79 12.97
CA SER A 100 8.78 -17.20 14.25
C SER A 100 8.21 -15.98 14.98
N PHE A 101 6.97 -16.09 15.43
CA PHE A 101 6.26 -15.07 16.18
C PHE A 101 6.17 -15.46 17.65
N SER A 102 6.65 -14.62 18.56
CA SER A 102 6.61 -14.84 20.00
C SER A 102 5.43 -14.17 20.70
N LYS A 103 4.77 -13.24 20.04
CA LYS A 103 3.58 -12.53 20.55
C LYS A 103 2.45 -12.53 19.54
N LYS A 104 1.22 -12.46 20.03
CA LYS A 104 0.04 -12.20 19.18
C LYS A 104 0.16 -10.80 18.55
N ASN A 105 -0.46 -10.64 17.39
CA ASN A 105 -0.56 -9.37 16.66
C ASN A 105 0.78 -8.76 16.26
N SER A 106 1.81 -9.59 16.13
CA SER A 106 3.10 -9.13 15.60
C SER A 106 3.06 -9.02 14.09
N VAL A 107 3.65 -7.96 13.56
CA VAL A 107 3.65 -7.66 12.12
C VAL A 107 5.06 -7.86 11.55
N TYR A 108 5.14 -8.63 10.49
CA TYR A 108 6.32 -8.74 9.63
C TYR A 108 5.94 -8.28 8.21
N PHE A 109 6.66 -7.31 7.71
CA PHE A 109 6.50 -6.82 6.34
C PHE A 109 7.85 -6.73 5.65
N ASN A 110 7.95 -7.35 4.49
CA ASN A 110 9.14 -7.27 3.65
C ASN A 110 8.71 -7.15 2.19
N ALA A 111 9.13 -6.10 1.54
CA ALA A 111 8.91 -5.89 0.12
C ALA A 111 10.22 -5.40 -0.51
N ALA A 112 10.71 -6.13 -1.50
CA ALA A 112 11.96 -5.84 -2.17
C ALA A 112 11.73 -5.42 -3.63
N GLY A 113 12.55 -4.50 -4.13
CA GLY A 113 12.48 -4.04 -5.52
C GLY A 113 11.18 -3.29 -5.85
N CYS A 114 10.57 -2.65 -4.87
CA CYS A 114 9.30 -1.95 -5.04
C CYS A 114 9.44 -0.77 -5.97
N LYS A 115 8.52 -0.66 -6.92
CA LYS A 115 8.39 0.50 -7.80
C LYS A 115 7.19 1.32 -7.36
N ILE A 116 7.35 2.64 -7.33
CA ILE A 116 6.28 3.57 -7.02
C ILE A 116 5.66 4.01 -8.34
N ASN A 117 4.37 3.73 -8.51
CA ASN A 117 3.58 4.30 -9.59
C ASN A 117 2.86 5.53 -9.07
N SER A 118 3.02 6.65 -9.73
CA SER A 118 2.35 7.89 -9.37
C SER A 118 1.64 8.51 -10.56
N ILE A 119 0.68 9.37 -10.28
CA ILE A 119 0.01 10.17 -11.30
C ILE A 119 0.95 11.32 -11.65
N SER A 120 1.31 11.44 -12.93
CA SER A 120 2.31 12.41 -13.40
C SER A 120 1.84 13.87 -13.32
N ASP A 121 0.56 14.12 -13.53
CA ASP A 121 -0.03 15.47 -13.49
C ASP A 121 -1.16 15.53 -12.45
N GLN A 122 -0.75 15.69 -11.21
CA GLN A 122 -1.69 15.79 -10.09
C GLN A 122 -2.52 17.08 -10.12
N GLU A 123 -1.96 18.17 -10.66
CA GLU A 123 -2.66 19.44 -10.78
C GLU A 123 -3.78 19.35 -11.82
N HIS A 124 -3.51 18.74 -12.96
CA HIS A 124 -4.52 18.49 -13.97
C HIS A 124 -5.65 17.61 -13.45
N LEU A 125 -5.29 16.54 -12.74
CA LEU A 125 -6.25 15.67 -12.07
C LEU A 125 -7.13 16.47 -11.09
N GLY A 126 -6.53 17.31 -10.25
CA GLY A 126 -7.26 18.16 -9.30
C GLY A 126 -8.27 19.06 -9.99
N ARG A 127 -7.88 19.70 -11.10
CA ARG A 127 -8.80 20.53 -11.90
C ARG A 127 -9.96 19.73 -12.49
N GLN A 128 -9.73 18.52 -12.96
CA GLN A 128 -10.79 17.64 -13.48
C GLN A 128 -11.78 17.25 -12.38
N LEU A 129 -11.30 16.87 -11.21
CA LEU A 129 -12.14 16.52 -10.06
C LEU A 129 -13.02 17.70 -9.63
N VAL A 130 -12.46 18.90 -9.51
CA VAL A 130 -13.21 20.12 -9.16
C VAL A 130 -14.29 20.42 -10.19
N ARG A 131 -14.00 20.31 -11.50
CA ARG A 131 -15.00 20.50 -12.56
C ARG A 131 -16.16 19.51 -12.45
N ARG A 132 -15.86 18.26 -12.19
CA ARG A 132 -16.88 17.20 -12.00
C ARG A 132 -17.74 17.48 -10.78
N LEU A 133 -17.15 17.87 -9.66
CA LEU A 133 -17.86 18.20 -8.45
C LEU A 133 -18.81 19.37 -8.66
N LYS A 134 -18.33 20.46 -9.28
CA LYS A 134 -19.18 21.63 -9.60
C LYS A 134 -20.36 21.25 -10.49
N LYS A 135 -20.16 20.39 -11.49
CA LYS A 135 -21.22 19.92 -12.37
C LYS A 135 -22.26 19.08 -11.61
N ALA A 136 -21.82 18.20 -10.72
CA ALA A 136 -22.72 17.38 -9.90
C ALA A 136 -23.57 18.23 -8.94
N VAL A 137 -22.95 19.23 -8.28
CA VAL A 137 -23.66 20.15 -7.37
C VAL A 137 -24.59 21.09 -8.15
N GLY A 138 -24.18 21.60 -9.30
CA GLY A 138 -25.01 22.49 -10.13
C GLY A 138 -26.26 21.82 -10.73
N THR A 139 -26.23 20.51 -10.90
CA THR A 139 -27.42 19.75 -11.38
C THR A 139 -28.47 19.55 -10.29
N THR A 140 -28.11 19.71 -9.01
CA THR A 140 -29.05 19.56 -7.88
C THR A 140 -29.85 20.82 -7.57
N ILE A 141 -29.51 21.98 -8.20
CA ILE A 141 -30.13 23.29 -7.90
C ILE A 141 -31.24 23.66 -8.90
N THR A 142 -31.53 22.83 -9.90
CA THR A 142 -32.58 23.06 -10.90
C THR A 142 -33.70 22.02 -10.82
N SER A 143 -34.29 21.87 -9.66
CA SER A 143 -35.61 21.18 -9.53
C SER A 143 -36.42 21.79 -8.39
#